data_2f2df68bee8d0e3fc759a51314407751
#
_entry.id   2f2df68bee8d0e3fc759a51314407751
#
_cell.length_a   1.000
_cell.length_b   1.000
_cell.length_c   1.000
_cell.angle_alpha   90.00
_cell.angle_beta   90.00
_cell.angle_gamma   90.00
#
_symmetry.space_group_name_H-M   'P 1'
#
loop_
_entity.id
_entity.type
_entity.pdbx_description
1 polymer ?
#
loop_
_entity_poly.entity_id
_entity_poly.type
_entity_poly.pdbx_seq_one_letter_code
_entity_poly.pdbx_strand_id
1 'polypeptide(L)'
;MFCFQCEQTAGCSGCTGAAGVCGKKSVTADLQDELTGALVGLAHACMNNPKTEQTDRIIIEGLFTTITNVNFNDETLREMIARVREEKGRVVPGCAACMSPCGNTSDYDMKRMWEADEDIRSLKSLILFGIRGMAAYAYHAMVLGYTNEEVNDFFYRALFAVGEDFEMEDLLPLVLETGKVNLTCMEMLDRANTETFGTPVPTEVPLMVEKGPFIVITGHDLYDLKLLLEQTKDKGCLLYTSDAADDKA
;
A
#
# COMPACT_ATOMS: atom_id res chain seq x y z
N MET A 1 -5.83 -20.04 -12.01
CA MET A 1 -5.53 -18.77 -11.34
C MET A 1 -5.56 -17.66 -12.36
N PHE A 2 -6.04 -16.51 -12.03
CA PHE A 2 -5.81 -15.27 -12.80
C PHE A 2 -5.29 -14.20 -11.82
N CYS A 3 -4.15 -13.58 -12.17
CA CYS A 3 -3.59 -12.49 -11.39
C CYS A 3 -2.94 -11.47 -12.32
N PHE A 4 -3.34 -10.20 -12.17
CA PHE A 4 -2.92 -9.06 -12.99
C PHE A 4 -2.35 -7.93 -12.12
N GLN A 5 -1.61 -8.27 -11.05
CA GLN A 5 -1.24 -7.32 -9.99
C GLN A 5 0.22 -6.87 -10.05
N CYS A 6 0.99 -7.19 -11.10
CA CYS A 6 2.38 -6.78 -11.21
C CYS A 6 2.85 -6.73 -12.66
N GLU A 7 4.09 -6.35 -12.87
CA GLU A 7 4.74 -6.24 -14.19
C GLU A 7 4.79 -7.55 -14.99
N GLN A 8 4.59 -8.72 -14.35
CA GLN A 8 4.42 -10.00 -15.06
C GLN A 8 3.18 -10.01 -15.97
N THR A 9 2.37 -8.96 -15.87
CA THR A 9 1.27 -8.70 -16.78
C THR A 9 1.74 -8.09 -18.12
N ALA A 10 3.03 -7.95 -18.34
CA ALA A 10 3.56 -7.48 -19.62
C ALA A 10 2.97 -8.28 -20.79
N GLY A 11 2.51 -7.60 -21.83
CA GLY A 11 1.73 -8.19 -22.92
C GLY A 11 0.28 -8.49 -22.56
N CYS A 12 -0.23 -7.92 -21.47
CA CYS A 12 -1.63 -7.99 -21.04
C CYS A 12 -2.15 -9.43 -20.78
N SER A 13 -1.26 -10.36 -20.38
CA SER A 13 -1.63 -11.78 -20.22
C SER A 13 -1.86 -12.21 -18.76
N GLY A 14 -1.22 -11.56 -17.81
CA GLY A 14 -1.29 -11.95 -16.38
C GLY A 14 -0.74 -13.35 -16.09
N CYS A 15 -0.88 -13.78 -14.83
CA CYS A 15 -0.56 -15.14 -14.40
C CYS A 15 -1.79 -16.03 -14.51
N THR A 16 -1.74 -17.09 -15.34
CA THR A 16 -2.86 -18.01 -15.60
C THR A 16 -2.57 -19.45 -15.18
N GLY A 17 -1.37 -19.76 -14.64
CA GLY A 17 -0.98 -21.08 -14.16
C GLY A 17 -1.65 -21.49 -12.85
N ALA A 18 -1.16 -22.56 -12.25
CA ALA A 18 -1.62 -23.04 -10.93
C ALA A 18 -1.21 -22.08 -9.79
N ALA A 19 -0.09 -21.37 -9.97
CA ALA A 19 0.39 -20.32 -9.07
C ALA A 19 0.94 -19.16 -9.90
N GLY A 20 1.13 -18.00 -9.28
CA GLY A 20 1.85 -16.88 -9.87
C GLY A 20 3.34 -17.17 -10.04
N VAL A 21 4.02 -16.42 -10.92
CA VAL A 21 5.48 -16.49 -11.10
C VAL A 21 6.21 -16.24 -9.79
N CYS A 22 5.66 -15.39 -8.92
CA CYS A 22 6.16 -15.09 -7.58
C CYS A 22 5.83 -16.17 -6.53
N GLY A 23 5.17 -17.27 -6.90
CA GLY A 23 4.70 -18.30 -5.98
C GLY A 23 3.35 -18.01 -5.29
N LYS A 24 2.69 -16.88 -5.59
CA LYS A 24 1.39 -16.52 -5.04
C LYS A 24 0.33 -17.56 -5.40
N LYS A 25 -0.45 -18.00 -4.40
CA LYS A 25 -1.59 -18.90 -4.62
C LYS A 25 -2.80 -18.11 -5.17
N SER A 26 -3.71 -18.82 -5.86
CA SER A 26 -4.94 -18.19 -6.37
C SER A 26 -5.76 -17.55 -5.26
N VAL A 27 -5.91 -18.23 -4.12
CA VAL A 27 -6.65 -17.69 -2.96
C VAL A 27 -6.08 -16.36 -2.48
N THR A 28 -4.75 -16.26 -2.40
CA THR A 28 -4.09 -15.00 -2.00
C THR A 28 -4.32 -13.89 -3.02
N ALA A 29 -4.29 -14.21 -4.32
CA ALA A 29 -4.57 -13.24 -5.38
C ALA A 29 -6.02 -12.74 -5.32
N ASP A 30 -6.98 -13.66 -5.14
CA ASP A 30 -8.40 -13.35 -5.02
C ASP A 30 -8.69 -12.48 -3.79
N LEU A 31 -8.05 -12.76 -2.65
CA LEU A 31 -8.16 -11.93 -1.43
C LEU A 31 -7.56 -10.54 -1.60
N GLN A 32 -6.47 -10.40 -2.33
CA GLN A 32 -5.87 -9.07 -2.61
C GLN A 32 -6.76 -8.26 -3.56
N ASP A 33 -7.41 -8.90 -4.52
CA ASP A 33 -8.40 -8.23 -5.37
C ASP A 33 -9.66 -7.86 -4.57
N GLU A 34 -10.12 -8.74 -3.68
CA GLU A 34 -11.24 -8.45 -2.77
C GLU A 34 -10.92 -7.26 -1.85
N LEU A 35 -9.71 -7.22 -1.27
CA LEU A 35 -9.28 -6.08 -0.44
C LEU A 35 -9.22 -4.78 -1.26
N THR A 36 -8.68 -4.83 -2.47
CA THR A 36 -8.66 -3.66 -3.37
C THR A 36 -10.07 -3.19 -3.69
N GLY A 37 -10.99 -4.10 -4.01
CA GLY A 37 -12.39 -3.78 -4.25
C GLY A 37 -13.10 -3.17 -3.04
N ALA A 38 -12.78 -3.65 -1.83
CA ALA A 38 -13.31 -3.10 -0.59
C ALA A 38 -12.78 -1.68 -0.33
N LEU A 39 -11.49 -1.40 -0.61
CA LEU A 39 -10.89 -0.06 -0.52
C LEU A 39 -11.53 0.92 -1.51
N VAL A 40 -11.78 0.49 -2.75
CA VAL A 40 -12.52 1.28 -3.74
C VAL A 40 -13.92 1.60 -3.21
N GLY A 41 -14.63 0.60 -2.66
CA GLY A 41 -15.95 0.81 -2.06
C GLY A 41 -15.94 1.76 -0.86
N LEU A 42 -14.89 1.74 -0.03
CA LEU A 42 -14.70 2.70 1.06
C LEU A 42 -14.43 4.11 0.53
N ALA A 43 -13.58 4.25 -0.50
CA ALA A 43 -13.31 5.53 -1.13
C ALA A 43 -14.59 6.16 -1.70
N HIS A 44 -15.43 5.38 -2.40
CA HIS A 44 -16.74 5.84 -2.87
C HIS A 44 -17.64 6.32 -1.73
N ALA A 45 -17.68 5.60 -0.60
CA ALA A 45 -18.42 6.02 0.58
C ALA A 45 -17.94 7.36 1.13
N CYS A 46 -16.63 7.60 1.10
CA CYS A 46 -15.98 8.80 1.62
C CYS A 46 -16.14 10.05 0.73
N MET A 47 -16.49 9.91 -0.55
CA MET A 47 -16.65 11.07 -1.43
C MET A 47 -17.76 12.02 -0.97
N ASN A 48 -18.79 11.51 -0.30
CA ASN A 48 -19.93 12.28 0.16
C ASN A 48 -20.13 12.26 1.69
N ASN A 49 -19.18 11.71 2.42
CA ASN A 49 -19.25 11.56 3.87
C ASN A 49 -17.94 12.02 4.52
N PRO A 50 -17.98 12.49 5.78
CA PRO A 50 -16.78 12.89 6.50
C PRO A 50 -15.79 11.73 6.66
N LYS A 51 -14.54 12.02 6.42
CA LYS A 51 -13.38 11.16 6.67
C LYS A 51 -12.83 11.44 8.07
N THR A 52 -12.21 10.45 8.67
CA THR A 52 -11.53 10.55 9.95
C THR A 52 -10.08 10.11 9.78
N GLU A 53 -9.23 10.45 10.73
CA GLU A 53 -7.86 9.95 10.79
C GLU A 53 -7.79 8.40 10.74
N GLN A 54 -8.78 7.73 11.38
CA GLN A 54 -8.90 6.28 11.32
C GLN A 54 -9.23 5.78 9.90
N THR A 55 -10.06 6.51 9.17
CA THR A 55 -10.39 6.17 7.77
C THR A 55 -9.16 6.30 6.87
N ASP A 56 -8.39 7.40 7.03
CA ASP A 56 -7.14 7.62 6.30
C ASP A 56 -6.13 6.51 6.58
N ARG A 57 -5.98 6.16 7.85
CA ARG A 57 -5.10 5.07 8.28
C ARG A 57 -5.47 3.73 7.63
N ILE A 58 -6.76 3.40 7.60
CA ILE A 58 -7.26 2.14 6.99
C ILE A 58 -6.99 2.11 5.48
N ILE A 59 -7.15 3.23 4.78
CA ILE A 59 -6.83 3.32 3.34
C ILE A 59 -5.33 3.07 3.12
N ILE A 60 -4.46 3.76 3.88
CA ILE A 60 -3.01 3.60 3.76
C ILE A 60 -2.57 2.17 4.08
N GLU A 61 -3.00 1.61 5.21
CA GLU A 61 -2.67 0.23 5.63
C GLU A 61 -3.19 -0.81 4.62
N GLY A 62 -4.40 -0.62 4.08
CA GLY A 62 -4.99 -1.52 3.10
C GLY A 62 -4.24 -1.50 1.76
N LEU A 63 -3.90 -0.33 1.25
CA LEU A 63 -3.09 -0.19 0.04
C LEU A 63 -1.69 -0.77 0.24
N PHE A 64 -1.03 -0.48 1.37
CA PHE A 64 0.28 -1.04 1.71
C PHE A 64 0.23 -2.56 1.79
N THR A 65 -0.82 -3.13 2.40
CA THR A 65 -1.03 -4.59 2.50
C THR A 65 -1.13 -5.26 1.12
N THR A 66 -1.59 -4.53 0.09
CA THR A 66 -1.73 -5.04 -1.29
C THR A 66 -0.53 -4.75 -2.19
N ILE A 67 0.58 -4.22 -1.66
CA ILE A 67 1.82 -4.08 -2.44
C ILE A 67 2.24 -5.44 -3.00
N THR A 68 2.64 -5.42 -4.25
CA THR A 68 3.00 -6.62 -5.00
C THR A 68 4.13 -7.39 -4.32
N ASN A 69 3.88 -8.69 -4.10
CA ASN A 69 4.88 -9.66 -3.59
C ASN A 69 5.41 -9.37 -2.18
N VAL A 70 4.69 -8.61 -1.36
CA VAL A 70 5.07 -8.30 0.03
C VAL A 70 4.28 -9.15 1.03
N ASN A 71 2.97 -9.25 0.87
CA ASN A 71 2.11 -9.98 1.81
C ASN A 71 1.46 -11.20 1.15
N PHE A 72 1.80 -12.39 1.64
CA PHE A 72 1.20 -13.68 1.24
C PHE A 72 0.40 -14.33 2.36
N ASN A 73 0.07 -13.60 3.43
CA ASN A 73 -0.71 -14.11 4.55
C ASN A 73 -2.21 -13.92 4.32
N ASP A 74 -2.90 -15.00 3.99
CA ASP A 74 -4.34 -15.00 3.73
C ASP A 74 -5.19 -14.57 4.93
N GLU A 75 -4.73 -14.82 6.16
CA GLU A 75 -5.43 -14.42 7.39
C GLU A 75 -5.39 -12.91 7.57
N THR A 76 -4.20 -12.31 7.48
CA THR A 76 -4.03 -10.85 7.52
C THR A 76 -4.87 -10.14 6.46
N LEU A 77 -4.95 -10.71 5.24
CA LEU A 77 -5.79 -10.16 4.17
C LEU A 77 -7.29 -10.17 4.55
N ARG A 78 -7.79 -11.28 5.11
CA ARG A 78 -9.19 -11.37 5.57
C ARG A 78 -9.49 -10.40 6.71
N GLU A 79 -8.59 -10.27 7.67
CA GLU A 79 -8.72 -9.30 8.77
C GLU A 79 -8.77 -7.87 8.23
N MET A 80 -7.90 -7.53 7.27
CA MET A 80 -7.89 -6.20 6.68
C MET A 80 -9.17 -5.91 5.89
N ILE A 81 -9.69 -6.87 5.11
CA ILE A 81 -10.97 -6.76 4.42
C ILE A 81 -12.10 -6.49 5.43
N ALA A 82 -12.12 -7.22 6.54
CA ALA A 82 -13.13 -7.02 7.58
C ALA A 82 -13.06 -5.60 8.19
N ARG A 83 -11.85 -5.11 8.49
CA ARG A 83 -11.63 -3.74 9.00
C ARG A 83 -12.09 -2.66 8.01
N VAL A 84 -11.78 -2.82 6.73
CA VAL A 84 -12.21 -1.89 5.67
C VAL A 84 -13.75 -1.85 5.58
N ARG A 85 -14.39 -3.01 5.60
CA ARG A 85 -15.87 -3.10 5.55
C ARG A 85 -16.54 -2.55 6.79
N GLU A 86 -15.96 -2.77 7.96
CA GLU A 86 -16.45 -2.18 9.22
C GLU A 86 -16.37 -0.65 9.16
N GLU A 87 -15.22 -0.09 8.74
CA GLU A 87 -15.06 1.36 8.60
C GLU A 87 -16.01 1.94 7.56
N LYS A 88 -16.21 1.26 6.42
CA LYS A 88 -17.21 1.66 5.44
C LYS A 88 -18.61 1.74 6.05
N GLY A 89 -18.97 0.79 6.90
CA GLY A 89 -20.23 0.81 7.63
C GLY A 89 -20.36 1.97 8.63
N ARG A 90 -19.25 2.47 9.17
CA ARG A 90 -19.23 3.66 10.05
C ARG A 90 -19.36 4.96 9.27
N VAL A 91 -18.70 5.05 8.11
CA VAL A 91 -18.72 6.25 7.25
C VAL A 91 -20.10 6.46 6.64
N VAL A 92 -20.80 5.41 6.28
CA VAL A 92 -22.15 5.50 5.69
C VAL A 92 -23.20 5.39 6.80
N PRO A 93 -23.81 6.51 7.21
CA PRO A 93 -24.87 6.45 8.21
C PRO A 93 -26.06 5.65 7.68
N GLY A 94 -26.55 4.73 8.48
CA GLY A 94 -27.76 3.97 8.17
C GLY A 94 -28.94 4.91 7.95
N CYS A 95 -29.66 4.74 6.85
CA CYS A 95 -30.92 5.45 6.64
C CYS A 95 -31.99 4.86 7.58
N ALA A 96 -32.48 5.65 8.53
CA ALA A 96 -33.53 5.25 9.47
C ALA A 96 -34.83 4.82 8.76
N ALA A 97 -35.04 5.28 7.53
CA ALA A 97 -36.25 4.97 6.76
C ALA A 97 -36.18 3.66 5.95
N CYS A 98 -34.98 3.26 5.50
CA CYS A 98 -34.81 2.09 4.63
C CYS A 98 -34.01 0.94 5.28
N MET A 99 -33.47 1.12 6.48
CA MET A 99 -32.62 0.16 7.18
C MET A 99 -31.43 -0.38 6.34
N SER A 100 -31.09 0.33 5.27
CA SER A 100 -30.01 -0.01 4.35
C SER A 100 -29.08 1.20 4.19
N PRO A 101 -27.80 1.00 3.93
CA PRO A 101 -26.88 2.09 3.61
C PRO A 101 -27.39 2.89 2.41
N CYS A 102 -27.44 4.21 2.52
CA CYS A 102 -27.79 5.08 1.40
C CYS A 102 -26.58 5.29 0.51
N GLY A 103 -26.65 4.86 -0.73
CA GLY A 103 -25.60 5.01 -1.73
C GLY A 103 -25.03 3.65 -2.20
N ASN A 104 -24.19 3.69 -3.23
CA ASN A 104 -23.49 2.51 -3.71
C ASN A 104 -22.35 2.16 -2.74
N THR A 105 -22.61 1.25 -1.80
CA THR A 105 -21.66 0.80 -0.78
C THR A 105 -21.15 -0.60 -1.05
N SER A 106 -21.39 -1.14 -2.22
CA SER A 106 -20.83 -2.44 -2.63
C SER A 106 -19.32 -2.32 -2.83
N ASP A 107 -18.64 -3.42 -2.57
CA ASP A 107 -17.23 -3.52 -2.96
C ASP A 107 -17.14 -3.54 -4.49
N TYR A 108 -16.06 -2.99 -5.03
CA TYR A 108 -15.84 -2.98 -6.48
C TYR A 108 -15.35 -4.36 -6.93
N ASP A 109 -15.92 -4.88 -8.02
CA ASP A 109 -15.42 -6.12 -8.61
C ASP A 109 -14.22 -5.81 -9.51
N MET A 110 -13.03 -6.22 -9.07
CA MET A 110 -11.78 -5.99 -9.80
C MET A 110 -11.76 -6.63 -11.19
N LYS A 111 -12.62 -7.61 -11.47
CA LYS A 111 -12.74 -8.18 -12.82
C LYS A 111 -13.15 -7.14 -13.84
N ARG A 112 -14.00 -6.18 -13.46
CA ARG A 112 -14.39 -5.07 -14.35
C ARG A 112 -13.20 -4.27 -14.84
N MET A 113 -12.20 -4.05 -13.95
CA MET A 113 -10.96 -3.38 -14.32
C MET A 113 -10.09 -4.27 -15.20
N TRP A 114 -9.94 -5.55 -14.85
CA TRP A 114 -9.06 -6.47 -15.59
C TRP A 114 -9.60 -6.84 -16.98
N GLU A 115 -10.92 -6.78 -17.17
CA GLU A 115 -11.62 -7.07 -18.43
C GLU A 115 -11.93 -5.80 -19.27
N ALA A 116 -11.57 -4.61 -18.77
CA ALA A 116 -11.75 -3.36 -19.48
C ALA A 116 -10.87 -3.28 -20.75
N ASP A 117 -11.16 -2.29 -21.61
CA ASP A 117 -10.31 -1.94 -22.75
C ASP A 117 -8.85 -1.79 -22.31
N GLU A 118 -7.92 -2.14 -23.22
CA GLU A 118 -6.47 -2.21 -22.92
C GLU A 118 -5.92 -0.88 -22.41
N ASP A 119 -6.31 0.24 -23.03
CA ASP A 119 -5.82 1.57 -22.66
C ASP A 119 -6.39 1.99 -21.30
N ILE A 120 -7.69 1.78 -21.06
CA ILE A 120 -8.36 2.06 -19.78
C ILE A 120 -7.75 1.21 -18.66
N ARG A 121 -7.59 -0.09 -18.89
CA ARG A 121 -6.95 -0.99 -17.93
C ARG A 121 -5.53 -0.56 -17.61
N SER A 122 -4.75 -0.16 -18.60
CA SER A 122 -3.37 0.28 -18.44
C SER A 122 -3.30 1.55 -17.58
N LEU A 123 -4.14 2.56 -17.86
CA LEU A 123 -4.17 3.80 -17.09
C LEU A 123 -4.63 3.57 -15.65
N LYS A 124 -5.68 2.78 -15.44
CA LYS A 124 -6.12 2.41 -14.09
C LYS A 124 -5.06 1.59 -13.33
N SER A 125 -4.32 0.73 -14.03
CA SER A 125 -3.22 -0.02 -13.43
C SER A 125 -2.08 0.90 -13.00
N LEU A 126 -1.71 1.89 -13.81
CA LEU A 126 -0.70 2.89 -13.44
C LEU A 126 -1.10 3.67 -12.19
N ILE A 127 -2.35 4.12 -12.12
CA ILE A 127 -2.88 4.80 -10.92
C ILE A 127 -2.82 3.86 -9.72
N LEU A 128 -3.39 2.65 -9.82
CA LEU A 128 -3.49 1.72 -8.70
C LEU A 128 -2.11 1.28 -8.18
N PHE A 129 -1.17 0.96 -9.06
CA PHE A 129 0.18 0.57 -8.65
C PHE A 129 0.96 1.77 -8.09
N GLY A 130 0.75 2.96 -8.67
CA GLY A 130 1.32 4.20 -8.15
C GLY A 130 0.87 4.51 -6.73
N ILE A 131 -0.43 4.46 -6.44
CA ILE A 131 -0.93 4.71 -5.07
C ILE A 131 -0.55 3.62 -4.08
N ARG A 132 -0.38 2.36 -4.51
CA ARG A 132 0.17 1.30 -3.63
C ARG A 132 1.60 1.61 -3.23
N GLY A 133 2.45 2.01 -4.17
CA GLY A 133 3.82 2.43 -3.88
C GLY A 133 3.86 3.67 -2.97
N MET A 134 3.02 4.68 -3.27
CA MET A 134 2.89 5.87 -2.44
C MET A 134 2.40 5.54 -1.02
N ALA A 135 1.51 4.55 -0.87
CA ALA A 135 1.01 4.12 0.45
C ALA A 135 2.13 3.52 1.33
N ALA A 136 3.16 2.91 0.75
CA ALA A 136 4.32 2.49 1.51
C ALA A 136 5.05 3.68 2.14
N TYR A 137 5.28 4.74 1.38
CA TYR A 137 5.89 5.97 1.89
C TYR A 137 5.02 6.64 2.95
N ALA A 138 3.72 6.76 2.67
CA ALA A 138 2.75 7.33 3.61
C ALA A 138 2.66 6.51 4.92
N TYR A 139 2.71 5.18 4.84
CA TYR A 139 2.69 4.31 6.01
C TYR A 139 3.91 4.52 6.91
N HIS A 140 5.12 4.52 6.35
CA HIS A 140 6.33 4.75 7.12
C HIS A 140 6.37 6.15 7.74
N ALA A 141 5.91 7.17 7.02
CA ALA A 141 5.76 8.51 7.59
C ALA A 141 4.72 8.56 8.72
N MET A 142 3.56 7.91 8.53
CA MET A 142 2.48 7.84 9.52
C MET A 142 2.92 7.14 10.81
N VAL A 143 3.72 6.08 10.74
CA VAL A 143 4.29 5.40 11.91
C VAL A 143 5.17 6.34 12.74
N LEU A 144 5.81 7.31 12.10
CA LEU A 144 6.60 8.35 12.75
C LEU A 144 5.77 9.58 13.18
N GLY A 145 4.45 9.55 12.98
CA GLY A 145 3.54 10.64 13.36
C GLY A 145 3.36 11.74 12.32
N TYR A 146 3.78 11.50 11.08
CA TYR A 146 3.65 12.47 9.97
C TYR A 146 2.51 12.09 9.04
N THR A 147 1.67 13.06 8.71
CA THR A 147 0.56 12.94 7.76
C THR A 147 0.49 14.16 6.86
N ASN A 148 -0.15 14.03 5.70
CA ASN A 148 -0.37 15.12 4.76
C ASN A 148 -1.76 14.99 4.15
N GLU A 149 -2.57 16.05 4.26
CA GLU A 149 -3.97 16.06 3.82
C GLU A 149 -4.08 15.91 2.29
N GLU A 150 -3.21 16.56 1.50
CA GLU A 150 -3.19 16.43 0.03
C GLU A 150 -2.95 14.98 -0.39
N VAL A 151 -2.01 14.30 0.27
CA VAL A 151 -1.69 12.90 0.01
C VAL A 151 -2.87 12.00 0.38
N ASN A 152 -3.46 12.22 1.56
CA ASN A 152 -4.60 11.43 2.02
C ASN A 152 -5.81 11.62 1.09
N ASP A 153 -6.15 12.85 0.73
CA ASP A 153 -7.25 13.14 -0.20
C ASP A 153 -7.03 12.53 -1.58
N PHE A 154 -5.79 12.49 -2.04
CA PHE A 154 -5.48 11.88 -3.33
C PHE A 154 -5.75 10.37 -3.35
N PHE A 155 -5.47 9.64 -2.26
CA PHE A 155 -5.80 8.21 -2.19
C PHE A 155 -7.28 7.93 -2.46
N TYR A 156 -8.17 8.74 -1.88
CA TYR A 156 -9.62 8.57 -2.11
C TYR A 156 -10.01 8.87 -3.55
N ARG A 157 -9.49 9.96 -4.13
CA ARG A 157 -9.80 10.32 -5.53
C ARG A 157 -9.27 9.29 -6.52
N ALA A 158 -8.07 8.78 -6.29
CA ALA A 158 -7.46 7.77 -7.13
C ALA A 158 -8.22 6.41 -7.04
N LEU A 159 -8.57 5.94 -5.83
CA LEU A 159 -9.38 4.74 -5.65
C LEU A 159 -10.78 4.91 -6.23
N PHE A 160 -11.41 6.08 -6.05
CA PHE A 160 -12.69 6.39 -6.67
C PHE A 160 -12.60 6.26 -8.19
N ALA A 161 -11.61 6.87 -8.83
CA ALA A 161 -11.42 6.83 -10.27
C ALA A 161 -11.19 5.39 -10.82
N VAL A 162 -10.51 4.53 -10.05
CA VAL A 162 -10.38 3.11 -10.40
C VAL A 162 -11.73 2.42 -10.48
N GLY A 163 -12.67 2.79 -9.60
CA GLY A 163 -14.02 2.22 -9.54
C GLY A 163 -15.01 2.77 -10.57
N GLU A 164 -14.76 3.95 -11.13
CA GLU A 164 -15.66 4.62 -12.09
C GLU A 164 -15.40 4.19 -13.54
N ASP A 165 -16.43 4.36 -14.36
CA ASP A 165 -16.35 4.13 -15.81
C ASP A 165 -15.82 5.39 -16.52
N PHE A 166 -14.57 5.77 -16.18
CA PHE A 166 -13.87 6.92 -16.74
C PHE A 166 -13.22 6.58 -18.06
N GLU A 167 -13.21 7.59 -18.95
CA GLU A 167 -12.53 7.52 -20.23
C GLU A 167 -11.05 7.93 -20.12
N MET A 168 -10.29 7.78 -21.18
CA MET A 168 -8.85 8.07 -21.21
C MET A 168 -8.55 9.54 -20.86
N GLU A 169 -9.40 10.46 -21.29
CA GLU A 169 -9.29 11.90 -21.03
C GLU A 169 -9.41 12.25 -19.55
N ASP A 170 -10.15 11.44 -18.79
CA ASP A 170 -10.32 11.60 -17.33
C ASP A 170 -9.16 10.96 -16.57
N LEU A 171 -8.67 9.81 -17.04
CA LEU A 171 -7.65 9.00 -16.35
C LEU A 171 -6.23 9.53 -16.53
N LEU A 172 -5.88 10.03 -17.73
CA LEU A 172 -4.52 10.50 -18.00
C LEU A 172 -4.06 11.65 -17.10
N PRO A 173 -4.88 12.68 -16.81
CA PRO A 173 -4.53 13.69 -15.80
C PRO A 173 -4.26 13.11 -14.41
N LEU A 174 -5.03 12.10 -13.99
CA LEU A 174 -4.85 11.44 -12.71
C LEU A 174 -3.55 10.64 -12.63
N VAL A 175 -3.12 9.99 -13.72
CA VAL A 175 -1.81 9.33 -13.80
C VAL A 175 -0.68 10.34 -13.56
N LEU A 176 -0.74 11.51 -14.20
CA LEU A 176 0.25 12.56 -14.02
C LEU A 176 0.20 13.15 -12.59
N GLU A 177 -1.00 13.32 -12.06
CA GLU A 177 -1.20 13.79 -10.69
C GLU A 177 -0.66 12.78 -9.66
N THR A 178 -0.80 11.47 -9.90
CA THR A 178 -0.20 10.42 -9.06
C THR A 178 1.31 10.66 -8.89
N GLY A 179 2.02 10.95 -9.97
CA GLY A 179 3.44 11.27 -9.91
C GLY A 179 3.73 12.53 -9.11
N LYS A 180 2.92 13.59 -9.29
CA LYS A 180 3.08 14.85 -8.57
C LYS A 180 2.85 14.69 -7.07
N VAL A 181 1.74 14.05 -6.67
CA VAL A 181 1.41 13.85 -5.25
C VAL A 181 2.40 12.88 -4.59
N ASN A 182 2.93 11.92 -5.35
CA ASN A 182 3.98 11.05 -4.84
C ASN A 182 5.25 11.82 -4.45
N LEU A 183 5.62 12.89 -5.15
CA LEU A 183 6.73 13.76 -4.73
C LEU A 183 6.45 14.41 -3.37
N THR A 184 5.23 14.92 -3.14
CA THR A 184 4.81 15.47 -1.84
C THR A 184 4.89 14.39 -0.74
N CYS A 185 4.48 13.15 -1.05
CA CYS A 185 4.55 12.03 -0.12
C CYS A 185 6.00 11.64 0.22
N MET A 186 6.87 11.62 -0.77
CA MET A 186 8.31 11.34 -0.58
C MET A 186 9.00 12.43 0.25
N GLU A 187 8.68 13.71 0.01
CA GLU A 187 9.16 14.83 0.83
C GLU A 187 8.71 14.71 2.29
N MET A 188 7.45 14.31 2.51
CA MET A 188 6.94 14.04 3.87
C MET A 188 7.73 12.91 4.54
N LEU A 189 8.01 11.81 3.84
CA LEU A 189 8.79 10.70 4.39
C LEU A 189 10.25 11.10 4.67
N ASP A 190 10.89 11.83 3.76
CA ASP A 190 12.25 12.34 3.96
C ASP A 190 12.32 13.20 5.23
N ARG A 191 11.39 14.13 5.40
CA ARG A 191 11.29 14.94 6.60
C ARG A 191 11.05 14.09 7.85
N ALA A 192 10.13 13.12 7.80
CA ALA A 192 9.84 12.22 8.92
C ALA A 192 11.09 11.44 9.35
N ASN A 193 11.85 10.92 8.40
CA ASN A 193 13.07 10.17 8.66
C ASN A 193 14.18 11.07 9.19
N THR A 194 14.44 12.21 8.55
CA THR A 194 15.54 13.10 8.93
C THR A 194 15.32 13.77 10.29
N GLU A 195 14.09 14.14 10.62
CA GLU A 195 13.74 14.69 11.93
C GLU A 195 13.77 13.62 13.04
N THR A 196 13.46 12.34 12.71
CA THR A 196 13.43 11.26 13.71
C THR A 196 14.79 10.59 13.92
N PHE A 197 15.56 10.37 12.85
CA PHE A 197 16.79 9.57 12.87
C PHE A 197 18.05 10.40 12.61
N GLY A 198 17.90 11.65 12.18
CA GLY A 198 18.99 12.53 11.80
C GLY A 198 19.30 12.48 10.30
N THR A 199 20.02 13.49 9.84
CA THR A 199 20.49 13.58 8.44
C THR A 199 21.66 12.62 8.22
N PRO A 200 21.61 11.77 7.18
CA PRO A 200 22.71 10.87 6.85
C PRO A 200 24.02 11.65 6.58
N VAL A 201 25.10 11.17 7.13
CA VAL A 201 26.45 11.70 6.89
C VAL A 201 27.40 10.57 6.49
N PRO A 202 28.41 10.82 5.64
CA PRO A 202 29.43 9.84 5.33
C PRO A 202 30.09 9.33 6.61
N THR A 203 30.06 8.01 6.82
CA THR A 203 30.53 7.36 8.03
C THR A 203 31.44 6.20 7.66
N GLU A 204 32.61 6.09 8.33
CA GLU A 204 33.47 4.93 8.18
C GLU A 204 32.87 3.74 8.92
N VAL A 205 32.69 2.62 8.21
CA VAL A 205 32.20 1.38 8.78
C VAL A 205 33.23 0.27 8.59
N PRO A 206 33.45 -0.61 9.60
CA PRO A 206 34.39 -1.72 9.46
C PRO A 206 33.81 -2.74 8.47
N LEU A 207 34.63 -3.21 7.54
CA LEU A 207 34.28 -4.26 6.59
C LEU A 207 34.50 -5.69 7.15
N MET A 208 35.11 -5.79 8.34
CA MET A 208 35.45 -7.05 8.96
C MET A 208 34.50 -7.35 10.12
N VAL A 209 34.20 -8.65 10.29
CA VAL A 209 33.40 -9.12 11.43
C VAL A 209 34.30 -9.22 12.67
N GLU A 210 33.87 -8.62 13.75
CA GLU A 210 34.56 -8.68 15.04
C GLU A 210 34.17 -9.95 15.83
N LYS A 211 35.04 -10.36 16.74
CA LYS A 211 34.78 -11.51 17.63
C LYS A 211 33.79 -11.13 18.72
N GLY A 212 32.66 -11.82 18.78
CA GLY A 212 31.65 -11.61 19.82
C GLY A 212 30.28 -12.16 19.39
N PRO A 213 29.29 -12.10 20.28
CA PRO A 213 27.92 -12.38 19.89
C PRO A 213 27.41 -11.30 18.93
N PHE A 214 26.70 -11.70 17.90
CA PHE A 214 26.22 -10.75 16.90
C PHE A 214 24.81 -11.11 16.40
N ILE A 215 24.13 -10.09 15.86
CA ILE A 215 22.86 -10.21 15.13
C ILE A 215 23.10 -9.67 13.73
N VAL A 216 22.70 -10.42 12.71
CA VAL A 216 22.65 -9.94 11.33
C VAL A 216 21.26 -9.45 11.05
N ILE A 217 21.14 -8.24 10.52
CA ILE A 217 19.89 -7.59 10.19
C ILE A 217 19.82 -7.49 8.67
N THR A 218 18.73 -8.01 8.09
CA THR A 218 18.38 -7.81 6.69
C THR A 218 17.06 -7.03 6.64
N GLY A 219 16.95 -6.04 5.79
CA GLY A 219 15.76 -5.20 5.67
C GLY A 219 16.06 -3.71 5.91
N HIS A 220 15.07 -2.88 5.64
CA HIS A 220 15.24 -1.43 5.53
C HIS A 220 14.34 -0.61 6.46
N ASP A 221 13.56 -1.24 7.36
CA ASP A 221 12.71 -0.49 8.28
C ASP A 221 13.55 0.20 9.36
N LEU A 222 13.62 1.53 9.28
CA LEU A 222 14.42 2.33 10.19
C LEU A 222 13.85 2.37 11.61
N TYR A 223 12.54 2.28 11.76
CA TYR A 223 11.91 2.29 13.08
C TYR A 223 12.19 0.99 13.83
N ASP A 224 12.03 -0.16 13.16
CA ASP A 224 12.38 -1.47 13.72
C ASP A 224 13.87 -1.56 14.07
N LEU A 225 14.75 -1.03 13.21
CA LEU A 225 16.18 -0.95 13.49
C LEU A 225 16.45 -0.11 14.74
N LYS A 226 15.80 1.03 14.90
CA LYS A 226 15.93 1.87 16.10
C LYS A 226 15.53 1.10 17.36
N LEU A 227 14.36 0.43 17.33
CA LEU A 227 13.89 -0.38 18.45
C LEU A 227 14.86 -1.51 18.80
N LEU A 228 15.44 -2.16 17.81
CA LEU A 228 16.44 -3.21 18.01
C LEU A 228 17.73 -2.65 18.64
N LEU A 229 18.21 -1.51 18.16
CA LEU A 229 19.37 -0.81 18.74
C LEU A 229 19.12 -0.43 20.21
N GLU A 230 17.94 0.05 20.54
CA GLU A 230 17.54 0.36 21.92
C GLU A 230 17.49 -0.90 22.81
N GLN A 231 16.96 -2.01 22.32
CA GLN A 231 16.88 -3.28 23.04
C GLN A 231 18.25 -3.93 23.27
N THR A 232 19.19 -3.77 22.35
CA THR A 232 20.52 -4.38 22.38
C THR A 232 21.59 -3.48 22.99
N LYS A 233 21.25 -2.22 23.29
CA LYS A 233 22.15 -1.28 23.96
C LYS A 233 22.72 -1.90 25.24
N ASP A 234 24.03 -1.77 25.42
CA ASP A 234 24.77 -2.27 26.57
C ASP A 234 24.72 -3.81 26.81
N LYS A 235 24.26 -4.59 25.81
CA LYS A 235 24.24 -6.05 25.86
C LYS A 235 25.54 -6.72 25.39
N GLY A 236 26.51 -5.94 24.92
CA GLY A 236 27.75 -6.48 24.34
C GLY A 236 27.51 -7.30 23.07
N CYS A 237 26.45 -6.99 22.34
CA CYS A 237 26.08 -7.65 21.10
C CYS A 237 26.41 -6.73 19.92
N LEU A 238 27.07 -7.29 18.91
CA LEU A 238 27.37 -6.58 17.65
C LEU A 238 26.17 -6.67 16.72
N LEU A 239 25.85 -5.58 16.02
CA LEU A 239 24.80 -5.54 15.02
C LEU A 239 25.43 -5.29 13.65
N TYR A 240 25.15 -6.19 12.71
CA TYR A 240 25.61 -6.07 11.33
C TYR A 240 24.39 -5.96 10.41
N THR A 241 24.37 -4.94 9.57
CA THR A 241 23.37 -4.79 8.50
C THR A 241 23.85 -5.49 7.24
N SER A 242 22.92 -6.05 6.47
CA SER A 242 23.21 -6.70 5.21
C SER A 242 22.09 -6.38 4.21
N ASP A 243 22.46 -6.11 2.98
CA ASP A 243 21.61 -5.92 1.82
C ASP A 243 21.51 -7.18 0.93
N ALA A 244 21.87 -8.34 1.49
CA ALA A 244 21.91 -9.60 0.75
C ALA A 244 20.59 -9.98 0.03
N ALA A 245 19.46 -9.37 0.39
CA ALA A 245 18.21 -9.53 -0.31
C ALA A 245 18.19 -8.81 -1.67
N ASP A 246 18.96 -7.74 -1.82
CA ASP A 246 19.03 -6.91 -3.02
C ASP A 246 20.01 -7.52 -4.06
N ASP A 247 20.96 -8.33 -3.60
CA ASP A 247 22.01 -8.94 -4.46
C ASP A 247 21.49 -10.01 -5.44
N LYS A 248 20.20 -10.33 -5.40
CA LYS A 248 19.57 -11.33 -6.29
C LYS A 248 18.72 -10.72 -7.39
N ALA A 249 18.66 -9.43 -7.44
CA ALA A 249 17.87 -8.73 -8.46
C ALA A 249 18.54 -8.73 -9.86
#